data_136bac63f3a116142c2f24db74730444
#
_entry.id   136bac63f3a116142c2f24db74730444
#
_cell.length_a   1.000
_cell.length_b   1.000
_cell.length_c   1.000
_cell.angle_alpha   90.00
_cell.angle_beta   90.00
_cell.angle_gamma   90.00
#
_symmetry.space_group_name_H-M   'P 1'
#
loop_
_entity.id
_entity.type
_entity.pdbx_description
1 polymer ?
#
loop_
_entity_poly.entity_id
_entity_poly.type
_entity_poly.pdbx_seq_one_letter_code
_entity_poly.pdbx_strand_id
1 'polypeptide(L)'
;KASATDIPVFCLNLTLKTGDSETAFLDLCQFAETVIKRRIEQLPEVAMVDITGILKRQLQIVPDINMLEMAGITLSDLESALSSNNIEPGSMTVRDGYYEYNIKFSTLLRTPEDVQNIYIRKNDRIFQLKELAKVAVVPEKEVGASLSGGKRAVTLAVIKQADENMDNMKEALSEVTDYFATVYPDIEFSISRNQTELLDYTISNLKQNLSLGFLFICIVA
;
A
#
# COMPACT_ATOMS: atom_id res chain seq x y z
N LYS A 1 -17.70 3.09 -9.98
CA LYS A 1 -16.45 3.14 -10.77
C LYS A 1 -15.96 4.57 -10.72
N ALA A 2 -14.81 4.81 -10.05
CA ALA A 2 -14.17 6.12 -10.10
C ALA A 2 -13.81 6.45 -11.55
N SER A 3 -14.07 7.68 -11.96
CA SER A 3 -13.78 8.19 -13.31
C SER A 3 -12.43 8.92 -13.28
N ALA A 4 -11.73 8.97 -14.41
CA ALA A 4 -10.49 9.74 -14.55
C ALA A 4 -10.66 11.26 -14.30
N THR A 5 -11.92 11.72 -14.15
CA THR A 5 -12.29 13.09 -13.79
C THR A 5 -12.43 13.32 -12.29
N ASP A 6 -12.27 12.29 -11.46
CA ASP A 6 -12.40 12.42 -10.01
C ASP A 6 -11.11 13.04 -9.45
N ILE A 7 -11.19 14.32 -9.15
CA ILE A 7 -10.07 15.08 -8.62
C ILE A 7 -9.98 14.78 -7.13
N PRO A 8 -8.79 14.42 -6.60
CA PRO A 8 -8.62 14.20 -5.17
C PRO A 8 -8.91 15.48 -4.39
N VAL A 9 -9.74 15.35 -3.37
CA VAL A 9 -10.14 16.47 -2.52
C VAL A 9 -9.11 16.77 -1.47
N PHE A 10 -8.51 15.72 -0.92
CA PHE A 10 -7.44 15.77 0.06
C PHE A 10 -6.26 14.94 -0.36
N CYS A 11 -5.05 15.44 -0.11
CA CYS A 11 -3.82 14.68 -0.17
C CYS A 11 -3.23 14.61 1.25
N LEU A 12 -3.36 13.46 1.88
CA LEU A 12 -2.79 13.18 3.18
C LEU A 12 -1.38 12.62 3.00
N ASN A 13 -0.38 13.29 3.55
CA ASN A 13 1.00 12.84 3.52
C ASN A 13 1.39 12.26 4.89
N LEU A 14 2.05 11.13 4.84
CA LEU A 14 2.65 10.47 5.98
C LEU A 14 4.16 10.54 5.87
N THR A 15 4.80 11.06 6.90
CA THR A 15 6.27 11.12 6.99
C THR A 15 6.72 10.59 8.34
N LEU A 16 7.95 10.08 8.42
CA LEU A 16 8.56 9.71 9.68
C LEU A 16 9.06 10.99 10.40
N LYS A 17 8.76 11.13 11.70
CA LYS A 17 9.28 12.25 12.51
C LYS A 17 10.77 12.12 12.72
N THR A 18 11.22 10.92 13.05
CA THR A 18 12.60 10.59 13.37
C THR A 18 13.05 9.34 12.60
N GLY A 19 14.24 9.41 12.00
CA GLY A 19 14.88 8.29 11.34
C GLY A 19 14.56 8.16 9.86
N ASP A 20 15.61 8.31 9.04
CA ASP A 20 15.58 8.09 7.58
C ASP A 20 16.02 6.66 7.22
N SER A 21 15.75 5.67 8.09
CA SER A 21 16.13 4.32 7.75
C SER A 21 15.19 3.76 6.69
N GLU A 22 15.76 3.13 5.68
CA GLU A 22 14.99 2.52 4.59
C GLU A 22 14.00 1.47 5.09
N THR A 23 14.38 0.73 6.12
CA THR A 23 13.50 -0.26 6.77
C THR A 23 12.28 0.38 7.44
N ALA A 24 12.48 1.48 8.16
CA ALA A 24 11.37 2.21 8.80
C ALA A 24 10.43 2.82 7.75
N PHE A 25 10.97 3.29 6.63
CA PHE A 25 10.14 3.79 5.52
C PHE A 25 9.35 2.67 4.84
N LEU A 26 9.94 1.48 4.67
CA LEU A 26 9.22 0.31 4.15
C LEU A 26 8.08 -0.12 5.08
N ASP A 27 8.29 -0.05 6.40
CA ASP A 27 7.24 -0.33 7.39
C ASP A 27 6.12 0.71 7.32
N LEU A 28 6.47 1.99 7.16
CA LEU A 28 5.49 3.07 6.94
C LEU A 28 4.68 2.83 5.66
N CYS A 29 5.33 2.45 4.56
CA CYS A 29 4.65 2.14 3.29
C CYS A 29 3.64 1.00 3.45
N GLN A 30 4.05 -0.09 4.09
CA GLN A 30 3.18 -1.23 4.35
C GLN A 30 2.02 -0.85 5.27
N PHE A 31 2.28 -0.09 6.34
CA PHE A 31 1.26 0.40 7.27
C PHE A 31 0.25 1.32 6.57
N ALA A 32 0.74 2.25 5.74
CA ALA A 32 -0.12 3.15 4.97
C ALA A 32 -1.06 2.38 4.02
N GLU A 33 -0.54 1.35 3.33
CA GLU A 33 -1.32 0.55 2.38
C GLU A 33 -2.31 -0.40 3.07
N THR A 34 -1.89 -1.05 4.15
CA THR A 34 -2.70 -2.11 4.78
C THR A 34 -3.64 -1.63 5.86
N VAL A 35 -3.32 -0.53 6.54
CA VAL A 35 -4.10 -0.02 7.68
C VAL A 35 -4.76 1.32 7.34
N ILE A 36 -3.96 2.34 7.06
CA ILE A 36 -4.50 3.71 6.92
C ILE A 36 -5.40 3.83 5.71
N LYS A 37 -4.92 3.40 4.54
CA LYS A 37 -5.72 3.42 3.31
C LYS A 37 -7.05 2.70 3.50
N ARG A 38 -7.02 1.48 4.03
CA ARG A 38 -8.24 0.69 4.24
C ARG A 38 -9.19 1.32 5.24
N ARG A 39 -8.67 1.98 6.28
CA ARG A 39 -9.52 2.67 7.25
C ARG A 39 -10.20 3.88 6.65
N ILE A 40 -9.50 4.65 5.82
CA ILE A 40 -10.08 5.79 5.12
C ILE A 40 -11.10 5.33 4.06
N GLU A 41 -10.83 4.24 3.33
CA GLU A 41 -11.78 3.66 2.36
C GLU A 41 -13.07 3.10 2.99
N GLN A 42 -13.09 2.87 4.30
CA GLN A 42 -14.30 2.45 5.03
C GLN A 42 -15.24 3.61 5.40
N LEU A 43 -14.80 4.84 5.22
CA LEU A 43 -15.64 6.00 5.46
C LEU A 43 -16.69 6.12 4.32
N PRO A 44 -17.97 6.31 4.66
CA PRO A 44 -19.04 6.40 3.66
C PRO A 44 -18.86 7.60 2.70
N GLU A 45 -18.18 8.65 3.16
CA GLU A 45 -17.89 9.86 2.38
C GLU A 45 -16.80 9.65 1.32
N VAL A 46 -16.03 8.56 1.41
CA VAL A 46 -14.88 8.26 0.56
C VAL A 46 -15.24 7.26 -0.53
N ALA A 47 -15.00 7.64 -1.77
CA ALA A 47 -15.19 6.76 -2.92
C ALA A 47 -13.98 5.83 -3.15
N MET A 48 -12.78 6.39 -3.02
CA MET A 48 -11.52 5.70 -3.30
C MET A 48 -10.35 6.45 -2.67
N VAL A 49 -9.29 5.73 -2.36
CA VAL A 49 -8.01 6.29 -1.92
C VAL A 49 -6.91 5.77 -2.83
N ASP A 50 -6.28 6.68 -3.57
CA ASP A 50 -5.05 6.37 -4.30
C ASP A 50 -3.83 6.61 -3.41
N ILE A 51 -2.84 5.73 -3.53
CA ILE A 51 -1.60 5.82 -2.76
C ILE A 51 -0.41 5.97 -3.70
N THR A 52 0.45 6.92 -3.38
CA THR A 52 1.68 7.21 -4.14
C THR A 52 2.88 7.36 -3.22
N GLY A 53 4.08 7.23 -3.76
CA GLY A 53 5.32 7.30 -2.98
C GLY A 53 5.58 6.07 -2.11
N ILE A 54 4.88 4.97 -2.36
CA ILE A 54 5.13 3.71 -1.66
C ILE A 54 6.32 2.97 -2.26
N LEU A 55 7.08 2.36 -1.38
CA LEU A 55 8.14 1.42 -1.70
C LEU A 55 7.72 0.04 -1.22
N LYS A 56 7.71 -0.93 -2.13
CA LYS A 56 7.32 -2.31 -1.81
C LYS A 56 8.56 -3.14 -1.50
N ARG A 57 8.37 -4.14 -0.67
CA ARG A 57 9.38 -5.16 -0.44
C ARG A 57 9.32 -6.19 -1.56
N GLN A 58 10.47 -6.54 -2.11
CA GLN A 58 10.61 -7.65 -3.04
C GLN A 58 11.60 -8.67 -2.50
N LEU A 59 11.37 -9.92 -2.82
CA LEU A 59 12.31 -10.98 -2.56
C LEU A 59 13.28 -11.06 -3.73
N GLN A 60 14.54 -10.75 -3.47
CA GLN A 60 15.59 -10.84 -4.47
C GLN A 60 16.36 -12.14 -4.29
N ILE A 61 16.50 -12.90 -5.38
CA ILE A 61 17.30 -14.12 -5.45
C ILE A 61 18.47 -13.84 -6.37
N VAL A 62 19.66 -13.85 -5.81
CA VAL A 62 20.92 -13.62 -6.55
C VAL A 62 21.65 -14.96 -6.66
N PRO A 63 21.63 -15.61 -7.84
CA PRO A 63 22.30 -16.90 -8.03
C PRO A 63 23.81 -16.73 -8.00
N ASP A 64 24.51 -17.72 -7.42
CA ASP A 64 25.96 -17.85 -7.56
C ASP A 64 26.25 -18.67 -8.81
N ILE A 65 26.76 -18.00 -9.84
CA ILE A 65 27.02 -18.60 -11.15
C ILE A 65 28.00 -19.78 -11.05
N ASN A 66 29.04 -19.66 -10.21
CA ASN A 66 30.03 -20.73 -10.03
C ASN A 66 29.39 -21.97 -9.41
N MET A 67 28.56 -21.77 -8.41
CA MET A 67 27.83 -22.88 -7.76
C MET A 67 26.84 -23.54 -8.70
N LEU A 68 26.13 -22.77 -9.52
CA LEU A 68 25.22 -23.29 -10.52
C LEU A 68 25.95 -24.14 -11.56
N GLU A 69 27.09 -23.69 -12.09
CA GLU A 69 27.92 -24.42 -13.05
C GLU A 69 28.46 -25.72 -12.44
N MET A 70 28.97 -25.69 -11.22
CA MET A 70 29.45 -26.87 -10.50
C MET A 70 28.34 -27.90 -10.23
N ALA A 71 27.11 -27.43 -10.02
CA ALA A 71 25.93 -28.28 -9.82
C ALA A 71 25.31 -28.75 -11.14
N GLY A 72 25.71 -28.19 -12.29
CA GLY A 72 25.09 -28.45 -13.59
C GLY A 72 23.66 -27.93 -13.69
N ILE A 73 23.32 -26.90 -12.92
CA ILE A 73 21.99 -26.29 -12.85
C ILE A 73 21.99 -25.00 -13.68
N THR A 74 20.98 -24.83 -14.52
CA THR A 74 20.77 -23.63 -15.32
C THR A 74 19.86 -22.64 -14.63
N LEU A 75 19.87 -21.37 -15.06
CA LEU A 75 18.88 -20.38 -14.58
C LEU A 75 17.44 -20.82 -14.84
N SER A 76 17.18 -21.48 -15.97
CA SER A 76 15.87 -22.02 -16.32
C SER A 76 15.41 -23.14 -15.36
N ASP A 77 16.35 -23.97 -14.89
CA ASP A 77 16.04 -24.97 -13.85
C ASP A 77 15.64 -24.29 -12.54
N LEU A 78 16.33 -23.18 -12.19
CA LEU A 78 16.03 -22.38 -11.02
C LEU A 78 14.65 -21.74 -11.11
N GLU A 79 14.33 -21.08 -12.23
CA GLU A 79 13.01 -20.47 -12.49
C GLU A 79 11.89 -21.51 -12.44
N SER A 80 12.12 -22.67 -13.04
CA SER A 80 11.16 -23.79 -13.02
C SER A 80 10.91 -24.30 -11.61
N ALA A 81 11.97 -24.42 -10.80
CA ALA A 81 11.85 -24.85 -9.41
C ALA A 81 11.10 -23.82 -8.56
N LEU A 82 11.37 -22.53 -8.74
CA LEU A 82 10.64 -21.46 -8.04
C LEU A 82 9.16 -21.44 -8.41
N SER A 83 8.86 -21.54 -9.71
CA SER A 83 7.48 -21.52 -10.21
C SER A 83 6.68 -22.73 -9.74
N SER A 84 7.29 -23.91 -9.74
CA SER A 84 6.61 -25.15 -9.32
C SER A 84 6.41 -25.25 -7.79
N ASN A 85 7.19 -24.51 -7.00
CA ASN A 85 7.01 -24.47 -5.55
C ASN A 85 6.12 -23.32 -5.07
N ASN A 86 5.73 -22.40 -5.95
CA ASN A 86 4.83 -21.28 -5.61
C ASN A 86 3.42 -21.52 -6.14
N ILE A 87 2.85 -22.68 -5.82
CA ILE A 87 1.53 -23.10 -6.29
C ILE A 87 0.62 -23.28 -5.07
N GLU A 88 -0.62 -22.85 -5.19
CA GLU A 88 -1.71 -23.25 -4.33
C GLU A 88 -2.50 -24.36 -5.03
N PRO A 89 -2.09 -25.64 -4.89
CA PRO A 89 -2.90 -26.75 -5.40
C PRO A 89 -4.20 -26.76 -4.62
N GLY A 90 -5.32 -26.80 -5.32
CA GLY A 90 -6.64 -26.80 -4.72
C GLY A 90 -6.81 -27.91 -3.66
N SER A 91 -7.91 -27.88 -2.93
CA SER A 91 -8.24 -28.92 -1.97
C SER A 91 -8.38 -30.28 -2.66
N MET A 92 -7.68 -31.29 -2.15
CA MET A 92 -7.86 -32.67 -2.56
C MET A 92 -8.69 -33.38 -1.50
N THR A 93 -9.74 -34.09 -1.96
CA THR A 93 -10.56 -34.91 -1.08
C THR A 93 -10.03 -36.32 -1.11
N VAL A 94 -9.63 -36.84 0.04
CA VAL A 94 -9.22 -38.22 0.22
C VAL A 94 -10.32 -38.97 0.96
N ARG A 95 -10.81 -40.07 0.38
CA ARG A 95 -11.82 -40.92 0.98
C ARG A 95 -11.17 -42.18 1.55
N ASP A 96 -11.36 -42.39 2.85
CA ASP A 96 -10.94 -43.62 3.54
C ASP A 96 -12.15 -44.24 4.21
N GLY A 97 -12.68 -45.27 3.56
CA GLY A 97 -13.91 -45.92 4.01
C GLY A 97 -15.12 -45.00 4.04
N TYR A 98 -15.69 -44.78 5.22
CA TYR A 98 -16.82 -43.86 5.45
C TYR A 98 -16.42 -42.40 5.74
N TYR A 99 -15.14 -42.14 5.83
CA TYR A 99 -14.63 -40.79 6.16
C TYR A 99 -14.09 -40.12 4.91
N GLU A 100 -14.43 -38.84 4.79
CA GLU A 100 -13.96 -37.97 3.72
C GLU A 100 -13.13 -36.83 4.34
N TYR A 101 -11.85 -36.75 3.97
CA TYR A 101 -10.91 -35.76 4.47
C TYR A 101 -10.61 -34.76 3.37
N ASN A 102 -10.89 -33.48 3.65
CA ASN A 102 -10.44 -32.38 2.79
C ASN A 102 -9.02 -31.98 3.19
N ILE A 103 -8.04 -32.38 2.37
CA ILE A 103 -6.65 -32.00 2.57
C ILE A 103 -6.36 -30.77 1.73
N LYS A 104 -6.05 -29.65 2.39
CA LYS A 104 -5.61 -28.44 1.73
C LYS A 104 -4.10 -28.38 1.74
N PHE A 105 -3.48 -28.47 0.55
CA PHE A 105 -2.06 -28.23 0.38
C PHE A 105 -1.86 -26.73 0.14
N SER A 106 -0.91 -26.11 0.83
CA SER A 106 -0.47 -24.76 0.57
C SER A 106 1.05 -24.75 0.50
N THR A 107 1.58 -24.60 -0.70
CA THR A 107 3.02 -24.48 -0.96
C THR A 107 3.41 -23.05 -1.32
N LEU A 108 2.61 -22.07 -0.87
CA LEU A 108 2.90 -20.67 -1.10
C LEU A 108 4.17 -20.25 -0.35
N LEU A 109 5.11 -19.72 -1.09
CA LEU A 109 6.33 -19.13 -0.56
C LEU A 109 5.99 -17.77 0.07
N ARG A 110 6.00 -17.69 1.40
CA ARG A 110 5.60 -16.48 2.14
C ARG A 110 6.78 -15.78 2.80
N THR A 111 7.81 -16.54 3.13
CA THR A 111 8.98 -16.03 3.83
C THR A 111 10.26 -16.25 3.03
N PRO A 112 11.32 -15.47 3.26
CA PRO A 112 12.63 -15.73 2.66
C PRO A 112 13.16 -17.14 2.99
N GLU A 113 12.86 -17.63 4.18
CA GLU A 113 13.25 -18.96 4.66
C GLU A 113 12.56 -20.07 3.85
N ASP A 114 11.28 -19.90 3.49
CA ASP A 114 10.57 -20.86 2.62
C ASP A 114 11.29 -20.97 1.28
N VAL A 115 11.70 -19.84 0.71
CA VAL A 115 12.41 -19.80 -0.57
C VAL A 115 13.81 -20.40 -0.45
N GLN A 116 14.55 -20.10 0.60
CA GLN A 116 15.88 -20.65 0.86
C GLN A 116 15.88 -22.18 0.97
N ASN A 117 14.80 -22.75 1.46
CA ASN A 117 14.65 -24.18 1.68
C ASN A 117 14.03 -24.94 0.50
N ILE A 118 13.81 -24.31 -0.65
CA ILE A 118 13.38 -25.00 -1.86
C ILE A 118 14.44 -26.01 -2.29
N TYR A 119 13.98 -27.22 -2.62
CA TYR A 119 14.81 -28.27 -3.13
C TYR A 119 14.79 -28.30 -4.66
N ILE A 120 15.98 -28.36 -5.25
CA ILE A 120 16.20 -28.46 -6.70
C ILE A 120 16.87 -29.79 -6.98
N ARG A 121 16.22 -30.64 -7.77
CA ARG A 121 16.76 -31.93 -8.18
C ARG A 121 17.40 -31.81 -9.57
N LYS A 122 18.67 -32.24 -9.67
CA LYS A 122 19.40 -32.34 -10.94
C LYS A 122 20.36 -33.54 -10.92
N ASN A 123 20.29 -34.40 -11.94
CA ASN A 123 21.22 -35.53 -12.10
C ASN A 123 21.33 -36.41 -10.82
N ASP A 124 20.20 -36.81 -10.23
CA ASP A 124 20.10 -37.57 -8.98
C ASP A 124 20.71 -36.91 -7.73
N ARG A 125 21.09 -35.65 -7.82
CA ARG A 125 21.50 -34.81 -6.69
C ARG A 125 20.36 -33.88 -6.31
N ILE A 126 20.28 -33.59 -5.03
CA ILE A 126 19.32 -32.64 -4.46
C ILE A 126 20.11 -31.51 -3.84
N PHE A 127 19.80 -30.28 -4.22
CA PHE A 127 20.39 -29.05 -3.71
C PHE A 127 19.32 -28.21 -3.04
N GLN A 128 19.68 -27.48 -1.99
CA GLN A 128 18.82 -26.43 -1.45
C GLN A 128 19.14 -25.10 -2.14
N LEU A 129 18.12 -24.26 -2.36
CA LEU A 129 18.31 -22.98 -3.03
C LEU A 129 19.35 -22.11 -2.34
N LYS A 130 19.42 -22.12 -1.00
CA LYS A 130 20.43 -21.39 -0.22
C LYS A 130 21.88 -21.76 -0.51
N GLU A 131 22.12 -22.96 -1.09
CA GLU A 131 23.44 -23.40 -1.51
C GLU A 131 23.83 -22.85 -2.88
N LEU A 132 22.85 -22.45 -3.68
CA LEU A 132 23.00 -22.02 -5.07
C LEU A 132 22.77 -20.53 -5.27
N ALA A 133 22.08 -19.88 -4.34
CA ALA A 133 21.68 -18.48 -4.47
C ALA A 133 21.57 -17.80 -3.11
N LYS A 134 21.82 -16.50 -3.09
CA LYS A 134 21.57 -15.64 -1.95
C LYS A 134 20.15 -15.08 -2.06
N VAL A 135 19.35 -15.30 -1.02
CA VAL A 135 17.98 -14.80 -0.92
C VAL A 135 17.93 -13.66 0.09
N ALA A 136 17.43 -12.51 -0.31
CA ALA A 136 17.32 -11.33 0.55
C ALA A 136 16.00 -10.58 0.25
N VAL A 137 15.44 -9.97 1.28
CA VAL A 137 14.35 -9.00 1.10
C VAL A 137 14.99 -7.64 0.88
N VAL A 138 14.67 -7.05 -0.25
CA VAL A 138 15.18 -5.72 -0.65
C VAL A 138 14.00 -4.83 -1.05
N PRO A 139 14.16 -3.51 -0.99
CA PRO A 139 13.16 -2.63 -1.58
C PRO A 139 13.06 -2.83 -3.09
N GLU A 140 11.85 -2.74 -3.62
CA GLU A 140 11.63 -2.68 -5.06
C GLU A 140 12.29 -1.41 -5.63
N LYS A 141 12.67 -1.47 -6.90
CA LYS A 141 13.25 -0.29 -7.56
C LYS A 141 12.25 0.86 -7.53
N GLU A 142 12.66 1.97 -6.95
CA GLU A 142 11.86 3.19 -6.85
C GLU A 142 11.55 3.74 -8.25
N VAL A 143 10.26 3.88 -8.57
CA VAL A 143 9.80 4.46 -9.84
C VAL A 143 9.54 5.95 -9.69
N GLY A 144 9.24 6.41 -8.47
CA GLY A 144 9.00 7.82 -8.14
C GLY A 144 8.96 8.01 -6.64
N ALA A 145 9.38 9.19 -6.17
CA ALA A 145 9.36 9.55 -4.77
C ALA A 145 8.31 10.65 -4.52
N SER A 146 7.54 10.52 -3.44
CA SER A 146 6.74 11.61 -2.89
C SER A 146 7.52 12.29 -1.77
N LEU A 147 7.50 13.61 -1.77
CA LEU A 147 8.19 14.42 -0.75
C LEU A 147 7.19 15.37 -0.09
N SER A 148 7.25 15.45 1.22
CA SER A 148 6.52 16.43 2.03
C SER A 148 7.46 17.07 3.03
N GLY A 149 7.54 18.41 3.04
CA GLY A 149 8.47 19.13 3.92
C GLY A 149 9.94 18.75 3.76
N GLY A 150 10.35 18.29 2.57
CA GLY A 150 11.73 17.85 2.30
C GLY A 150 12.05 16.42 2.76
N LYS A 151 11.08 15.70 3.36
CA LYS A 151 11.21 14.29 3.77
C LYS A 151 10.50 13.37 2.78
N ARG A 152 10.93 12.13 2.69
CA ARG A 152 10.19 11.09 1.96
C ARG A 152 8.82 10.90 2.60
N ALA A 153 7.79 10.85 1.76
CA ALA A 153 6.41 10.76 2.20
C ALA A 153 5.66 9.67 1.45
N VAL A 154 4.70 9.07 2.12
CA VAL A 154 3.63 8.31 1.48
C VAL A 154 2.43 9.23 1.37
N THR A 155 1.92 9.41 0.17
CA THR A 155 0.79 10.31 -0.09
C THR A 155 -0.47 9.51 -0.43
N LEU A 156 -1.53 9.73 0.33
CA LEU A 156 -2.87 9.21 0.06
C LEU A 156 -3.74 10.31 -0.53
N ALA A 157 -4.14 10.12 -1.76
CA ALA A 157 -5.06 11.02 -2.47
C ALA A 157 -6.48 10.50 -2.26
N VAL A 158 -7.28 11.23 -1.48
CA VAL A 158 -8.64 10.83 -1.10
C VAL A 158 -9.64 11.44 -2.06
N ILE A 159 -10.46 10.60 -2.66
CA ILE A 159 -11.51 10.96 -3.61
C ILE A 159 -12.86 10.83 -2.91
N LYS A 160 -13.65 11.89 -2.97
CA LYS A 160 -14.96 11.99 -2.33
C LYS A 160 -16.01 11.18 -3.09
N GLN A 161 -16.95 10.59 -2.36
CA GLN A 161 -18.17 10.02 -2.92
C GLN A 161 -19.05 11.14 -3.55
N ALA A 162 -19.64 10.88 -4.72
CA ALA A 162 -20.29 11.91 -5.52
C ALA A 162 -21.39 12.66 -4.76
N ASP A 163 -22.22 11.93 -4.02
CA ASP A 163 -23.42 12.45 -3.35
C ASP A 163 -23.18 12.91 -1.90
N GLU A 164 -21.94 12.77 -1.39
CA GLU A 164 -21.63 13.12 -0.01
C GLU A 164 -21.24 14.59 0.19
N ASN A 165 -21.45 15.09 1.40
CA ASN A 165 -21.08 16.46 1.77
C ASN A 165 -19.56 16.56 2.06
N MET A 166 -18.95 17.64 1.58
CA MET A 166 -17.54 17.93 1.78
C MET A 166 -17.17 18.16 3.24
N ASP A 167 -18.04 18.82 4.00
CA ASP A 167 -17.80 19.13 5.40
C ASP A 167 -17.80 17.87 6.25
N ASN A 168 -18.73 16.94 5.99
CA ASN A 168 -18.80 15.64 6.67
C ASN A 168 -17.53 14.82 6.40
N MET A 169 -17.06 14.81 5.14
CA MET A 169 -15.83 14.14 4.78
C MET A 169 -14.61 14.72 5.50
N LYS A 170 -14.53 16.05 5.59
CA LYS A 170 -13.45 16.74 6.30
C LYS A 170 -13.41 16.36 7.78
N GLU A 171 -14.59 16.37 8.43
CA GLU A 171 -14.73 15.99 9.83
C GLU A 171 -14.32 14.53 10.07
N ALA A 172 -14.84 13.60 9.26
CA ALA A 172 -14.50 12.19 9.35
C ALA A 172 -13.02 11.90 9.10
N LEU A 173 -12.40 12.58 8.14
CA LEU A 173 -10.96 12.45 7.87
C LEU A 173 -10.11 13.05 9.00
N SER A 174 -10.52 14.18 9.58
CA SER A 174 -9.83 14.77 10.73
C SER A 174 -9.87 13.82 11.91
N GLU A 175 -11.02 13.27 12.24
CA GLU A 175 -11.18 12.30 13.34
C GLU A 175 -10.27 11.08 13.17
N VAL A 176 -10.24 10.50 11.97
CA VAL A 176 -9.39 9.35 11.67
C VAL A 176 -7.90 9.73 11.73
N THR A 177 -7.53 10.90 11.22
CA THR A 177 -6.14 11.38 11.23
C THR A 177 -5.66 11.66 12.64
N ASP A 178 -6.48 12.31 13.48
CA ASP A 178 -6.18 12.62 14.87
C ASP A 178 -6.05 11.36 15.72
N TYR A 179 -6.90 10.36 15.46
CA TYR A 179 -6.78 9.04 16.07
C TYR A 179 -5.44 8.40 15.73
N PHE A 180 -5.06 8.33 14.45
CA PHE A 180 -3.77 7.76 14.05
C PHE A 180 -2.58 8.55 14.58
N ALA A 181 -2.63 9.88 14.60
CA ALA A 181 -1.57 10.72 15.15
C ALA A 181 -1.35 10.48 16.65
N THR A 182 -2.41 10.13 17.37
CA THR A 182 -2.34 9.80 18.80
C THR A 182 -1.77 8.40 19.03
N VAL A 183 -2.19 7.42 18.22
CA VAL A 183 -1.78 6.01 18.37
C VAL A 183 -0.36 5.78 17.83
N TYR A 184 0.03 6.50 16.79
CA TYR A 184 1.34 6.37 16.12
C TYR A 184 2.11 7.69 16.16
N PRO A 185 2.69 8.06 17.33
CA PRO A 185 3.33 9.35 17.53
C PRO A 185 4.59 9.56 16.68
N ASP A 186 5.20 8.49 16.16
CA ASP A 186 6.40 8.53 15.31
C ASP A 186 6.09 8.92 13.85
N ILE A 187 4.81 8.90 13.47
CA ILE A 187 4.35 9.29 12.14
C ILE A 187 3.80 10.70 12.20
N GLU A 188 4.22 11.53 11.27
CA GLU A 188 3.67 12.87 11.06
C GLU A 188 2.65 12.82 9.92
N PHE A 189 1.45 13.32 10.21
CA PHE A 189 0.35 13.43 9.25
C PHE A 189 0.22 14.88 8.83
N SER A 190 0.26 15.15 7.53
CA SER A 190 0.09 16.50 6.98
C SER A 190 -0.82 16.49 5.76
N ILE A 191 -1.65 17.51 5.62
CA ILE A 191 -2.52 17.67 4.46
C ILE A 191 -1.88 18.68 3.52
N SER A 192 -1.51 18.27 2.29
CA SER A 192 -0.85 19.14 1.32
C SER A 192 -1.80 19.76 0.31
N ARG A 193 -2.96 19.15 0.06
CA ARG A 193 -3.97 19.64 -0.85
C ARG A 193 -5.32 19.58 -0.16
N ASN A 194 -5.89 20.75 0.10
CA ASN A 194 -7.19 20.87 0.72
C ASN A 194 -8.06 21.76 -0.19
N GLN A 195 -8.83 21.13 -1.06
CA GLN A 195 -9.73 21.86 -1.97
C GLN A 195 -10.92 22.48 -1.23
N THR A 196 -11.21 22.03 0.01
CA THR A 196 -12.30 22.59 0.80
C THR A 196 -12.01 24.04 1.22
N GLU A 197 -10.77 24.39 1.51
CA GLU A 197 -10.42 25.77 1.88
C GLU A 197 -10.73 26.77 0.77
N LEU A 198 -10.48 26.39 -0.49
CA LEU A 198 -10.84 27.21 -1.65
C LEU A 198 -12.36 27.36 -1.81
N LEU A 199 -13.11 26.28 -1.57
CA LEU A 199 -14.57 26.29 -1.63
C LEU A 199 -15.16 27.09 -0.48
N ASP A 200 -14.67 26.89 0.75
CA ASP A 200 -15.09 27.64 1.95
C ASP A 200 -14.84 29.14 1.79
N TYR A 201 -13.68 29.51 1.25
CA TYR A 201 -13.37 30.91 0.93
C TYR A 201 -14.32 31.49 -0.10
N THR A 202 -14.60 30.74 -1.18
CA THR A 202 -15.50 31.17 -2.24
C THR A 202 -16.94 31.31 -1.75
N ILE A 203 -17.44 30.31 -0.98
CA ILE A 203 -18.80 30.33 -0.40
C ILE A 203 -18.93 31.46 0.63
N SER A 204 -17.92 31.66 1.47
CA SER A 204 -17.90 32.74 2.45
C SER A 204 -17.95 34.13 1.78
N ASN A 205 -17.14 34.34 0.75
CA ASN A 205 -17.17 35.56 -0.05
C ASN A 205 -18.53 35.76 -0.74
N LEU A 206 -19.13 34.70 -1.28
CA LEU A 206 -20.43 34.76 -1.91
C LEU A 206 -21.52 35.14 -0.90
N LYS A 207 -21.54 34.50 0.28
CA LYS A 207 -22.45 34.82 1.39
C LYS A 207 -22.29 36.28 1.85
N GLN A 208 -21.05 36.73 2.00
CA GLN A 208 -20.75 38.10 2.41
C GLN A 208 -21.23 39.11 1.37
N ASN A 209 -20.97 38.89 0.09
CA ASN A 209 -21.40 39.76 -1.00
C ASN A 209 -22.93 39.79 -1.14
N LEU A 210 -23.58 38.62 -1.00
CA LEU A 210 -25.04 38.54 -1.01
C LEU A 210 -25.68 39.27 0.16
N SER A 211 -25.11 39.12 1.37
CA SER A 211 -25.57 39.82 2.58
C SER A 211 -25.41 41.33 2.48
N LEU A 212 -24.25 41.80 1.99
CA LEU A 212 -24.02 43.21 1.70
C LEU A 212 -24.99 43.76 0.65
N GLY A 213 -25.19 43.04 -0.47
CA GLY A 213 -26.13 43.39 -1.51
C GLY A 213 -27.57 43.48 -0.98
N PHE A 214 -28.00 42.54 -0.17
CA PHE A 214 -29.32 42.55 0.48
C PHE A 214 -29.45 43.76 1.42
N LEU A 215 -28.41 44.05 2.21
CA LEU A 215 -28.42 45.19 3.13
C LEU A 215 -28.51 46.53 2.36
N PHE A 216 -27.81 46.67 1.24
CA PHE A 216 -27.93 47.87 0.39
C PHE A 216 -29.33 48.06 -0.22
N ILE A 217 -29.96 46.96 -0.66
CA ILE A 217 -31.32 46.98 -1.17
C ILE A 217 -32.29 47.47 -0.08
N CYS A 218 -32.16 46.93 1.15
CA CYS A 218 -32.96 47.34 2.30
C CYS A 218 -32.81 48.81 2.70
N ILE A 219 -31.62 49.39 2.45
CA ILE A 219 -31.37 50.81 2.79
C ILE A 219 -31.94 51.73 1.70
N VAL A 220 -31.98 51.31 0.44
CA VAL A 220 -32.46 52.09 -0.71
C VAL A 220 -33.94 51.99 -0.91
N ALA A 221 -34.58 50.89 -0.52
CA ALA A 221 -36.05 50.67 -0.57
C ALA A 221 -36.76 51.29 0.62
#